data_a56ca340c55936319ed38c5f3fc06fce
#
_entry.id   a56ca340c55936319ed38c5f3fc06fce
#
_cell.length_a   1.000
_cell.length_b   1.000
_cell.length_c   1.000
_cell.angle_alpha   90.00
_cell.angle_beta   90.00
_cell.angle_gamma   90.00
#
_symmetry.space_group_name_H-M   'P 1'
#
loop_
_entity.id
_entity.type
_entity.pdbx_description
1 polymer ?
#
loop_
_entity_poly.entity_id
_entity_poly.type
_entity_poly.pdbx_seq_one_letter_code
_entity_poly.pdbx_strand_id
1 'polypeptide(L)'
;DWPLERYRRETGDAISQEDFEQRVVDDINFAEQWGDLGPVYGAQWVNWPIYEDAGQGLYRRAEKGINQIELLVQSLKTNPGSRRHIFEGWNVAELDQMALPPCHKTYQFHVADGVLSGLLFQRSCDLGLGFGFNVFAASMLIRMLAQQRPLRAACDNDERDSACAQVLLVADTAVGGEQEVEAGLF
;
A
#
# COMPACT_ATOMS: atom_id res chain seq x y z
N ASP A 1 11.71 -0.13 -14.82
CA ASP A 1 12.33 0.07 -13.50
C ASP A 1 12.66 1.54 -13.29
N TRP A 2 11.86 2.25 -12.46
CA TRP A 2 11.97 3.70 -12.27
C TRP A 2 13.35 4.20 -11.85
N PRO A 3 14.06 3.60 -10.85
CA PRO A 3 15.37 4.11 -10.45
C PRO A 3 16.39 4.04 -11.57
N LEU A 4 16.44 2.94 -12.32
CA LEU A 4 17.35 2.74 -13.44
C LEU A 4 17.04 3.70 -14.60
N GLU A 5 15.75 3.88 -14.94
CA GLU A 5 15.33 4.81 -15.99
C GLU A 5 15.65 6.26 -15.64
N ARG A 6 15.47 6.65 -14.37
CA ARG A 6 15.87 7.95 -13.85
C ARG A 6 17.38 8.14 -13.98
N TYR A 7 18.16 7.16 -13.53
CA TYR A 7 19.62 7.18 -13.62
C TYR A 7 20.08 7.39 -15.06
N ARG A 8 19.61 6.54 -15.98
CA ARG A 8 19.98 6.63 -17.41
C ARG A 8 19.63 7.98 -18.03
N ARG A 9 18.45 8.50 -17.70
CA ARG A 9 17.97 9.79 -18.22
C ARG A 9 18.83 10.96 -17.72
N GLU A 10 19.23 10.94 -16.45
CA GLU A 10 19.93 12.06 -15.83
C GLU A 10 21.45 12.02 -16.06
N THR A 11 22.04 10.83 -16.18
CA THR A 11 23.49 10.67 -16.37
C THR A 11 23.91 10.42 -17.82
N GLY A 12 23.01 9.92 -18.66
CA GLY A 12 23.32 9.44 -19.99
C GLY A 12 24.08 8.10 -20.03
N ASP A 13 24.28 7.45 -18.87
CA ASP A 13 24.97 6.17 -18.74
C ASP A 13 24.01 5.02 -19.08
N ALA A 14 24.42 4.15 -20.00
CA ALA A 14 23.65 3.00 -20.45
C ALA A 14 23.94 1.71 -19.63
N ILE A 15 24.16 1.87 -18.33
CA ILE A 15 24.41 0.76 -17.40
C ILE A 15 23.32 -0.33 -17.51
N SER A 16 23.71 -1.61 -17.38
CA SER A 16 22.74 -2.71 -17.33
C SER A 16 21.94 -2.68 -16.02
N GLN A 17 20.81 -3.40 -15.98
CA GLN A 17 20.03 -3.52 -14.74
C GLN A 17 20.85 -4.23 -13.66
N GLU A 18 21.52 -5.31 -14.00
CA GLU A 18 22.34 -6.09 -13.07
C GLU A 18 23.47 -5.25 -12.46
N ASP A 19 24.19 -4.48 -13.29
CA ASP A 19 25.26 -3.62 -12.81
C ASP A 19 24.74 -2.46 -11.95
N PHE A 20 23.57 -1.92 -12.30
CA PHE A 20 22.91 -0.88 -11.50
C PHE A 20 22.52 -1.41 -10.12
N GLU A 21 21.83 -2.55 -10.07
CA GLU A 21 21.42 -3.21 -8.81
C GLU A 21 22.64 -3.57 -7.96
N GLN A 22 23.69 -4.13 -8.58
CA GLN A 22 24.93 -4.44 -7.86
C GLN A 22 25.59 -3.19 -7.29
N ARG A 23 25.59 -2.08 -8.04
CA ARG A 23 26.15 -0.82 -7.57
C ARG A 23 25.34 -0.21 -6.41
N VAL A 24 24.01 -0.36 -6.43
CA VAL A 24 23.13 0.05 -5.30
C VAL A 24 23.47 -0.76 -4.03
N VAL A 25 23.84 -2.03 -4.18
CA VAL A 25 24.25 -2.87 -3.04
C VAL A 25 25.63 -2.51 -2.51
N ASP A 26 26.58 -2.24 -3.39
CA ASP A 26 28.00 -2.09 -3.04
C ASP A 26 28.38 -0.65 -2.63
N ASP A 27 27.66 0.36 -3.08
CA ASP A 27 27.97 1.79 -2.85
C ASP A 27 26.80 2.50 -2.19
N ILE A 28 26.94 2.78 -0.91
CA ILE A 28 25.89 3.47 -0.11
C ILE A 28 25.57 4.87 -0.65
N ASN A 29 26.56 5.62 -1.14
CA ASN A 29 26.32 6.95 -1.70
C ASN A 29 25.53 6.86 -3.01
N PHE A 30 25.82 5.84 -3.81
CA PHE A 30 25.06 5.56 -5.01
C PHE A 30 23.63 5.14 -4.67
N ALA A 31 23.43 4.29 -3.66
CA ALA A 31 22.11 3.88 -3.18
C ALA A 31 21.29 5.06 -2.65
N GLU A 32 21.89 5.95 -1.88
CA GLU A 32 21.22 7.15 -1.36
C GLU A 32 20.78 8.10 -2.49
N GLN A 33 21.56 8.18 -3.56
CA GLN A 33 21.25 9.06 -4.68
C GLN A 33 20.26 8.45 -5.68
N TRP A 34 20.37 7.15 -5.95
CA TRP A 34 19.69 6.49 -7.07
C TRP A 34 18.77 5.33 -6.67
N GLY A 35 18.86 4.83 -5.45
CA GLY A 35 18.09 3.68 -4.97
C GLY A 35 16.67 3.99 -4.49
N ASP A 36 16.18 5.23 -4.67
CA ASP A 36 14.81 5.62 -4.31
C ASP A 36 13.80 4.89 -5.21
N LEU A 37 12.90 4.14 -4.57
CA LEU A 37 11.86 3.36 -5.25
C LEU A 37 10.69 4.20 -5.79
N GLY A 38 10.75 5.51 -5.61
CA GLY A 38 9.67 6.42 -5.98
C GLY A 38 8.53 6.46 -4.94
N PRO A 39 7.40 7.12 -5.28
CA PRO A 39 6.31 7.36 -4.35
C PRO A 39 5.45 6.10 -4.10
N VAL A 40 6.07 5.01 -3.63
CA VAL A 40 5.39 3.75 -3.29
C VAL A 40 4.61 3.87 -1.97
N TYR A 41 4.13 2.78 -1.42
CA TYR A 41 3.22 2.65 -0.28
C TYR A 41 3.24 3.77 0.77
N GLY A 42 4.37 4.02 1.42
CA GLY A 42 4.49 5.00 2.50
C GLY A 42 4.18 6.41 2.02
N ALA A 43 4.69 6.79 0.84
CA ALA A 43 4.40 8.09 0.23
C ALA A 43 2.91 8.24 -0.03
N GLN A 44 2.25 7.23 -0.62
CA GLN A 44 0.82 7.30 -0.90
C GLN A 44 -0.03 7.34 0.37
N TRP A 45 0.32 6.59 1.40
CA TRP A 45 -0.47 6.50 2.62
C TRP A 45 -0.40 7.73 3.51
N VAL A 46 0.77 8.40 3.57
CA VAL A 46 0.99 9.52 4.50
C VAL A 46 1.19 10.86 3.83
N ASN A 47 1.28 10.90 2.51
CA ASN A 47 1.50 12.13 1.74
C ASN A 47 0.85 12.05 0.35
N TRP A 48 -0.42 11.57 0.28
CA TRP A 48 -1.17 11.52 -0.97
C TRP A 48 -1.21 12.89 -1.64
N PRO A 49 -0.82 13.02 -2.93
CA PRO A 49 -0.68 14.32 -3.56
C PRO A 49 -2.01 15.05 -3.66
N ILE A 50 -1.98 16.34 -3.36
CA ILE A 50 -3.05 17.29 -3.66
C ILE A 50 -2.53 18.34 -4.62
N TYR A 51 -3.42 18.89 -5.43
CA TYR A 51 -3.09 19.89 -6.41
C TYR A 51 -3.84 21.18 -6.09
N GLU A 52 -3.12 22.29 -6.09
CA GLU A 52 -3.63 23.62 -5.85
C GLU A 52 -3.75 24.38 -7.15
N ASP A 53 -4.76 25.24 -7.27
CA ASP A 53 -4.90 26.14 -8.41
C ASP A 53 -3.70 27.12 -8.43
N ALA A 54 -2.95 27.08 -9.52
CA ALA A 54 -1.82 27.98 -9.78
C ALA A 54 -2.21 29.16 -10.67
N GLY A 55 -3.49 29.29 -10.99
CA GLY A 55 -4.03 30.30 -11.91
C GLY A 55 -3.98 29.90 -13.38
N GLN A 56 -4.74 30.59 -14.22
CA GLN A 56 -4.80 30.36 -15.68
C GLN A 56 -5.15 28.90 -16.08
N GLY A 57 -5.91 28.18 -15.22
CA GLY A 57 -6.25 26.77 -15.45
C GLY A 57 -5.10 25.79 -15.21
N LEU A 58 -4.01 26.24 -14.60
CA LEU A 58 -2.88 25.40 -14.23
C LEU A 58 -3.02 24.96 -12.77
N TYR A 59 -2.54 23.75 -12.47
CA TYR A 59 -2.49 23.19 -11.12
C TYR A 59 -1.05 22.80 -10.80
N ARG A 60 -0.64 23.05 -9.57
CA ARG A 60 0.65 22.58 -9.04
C ARG A 60 0.43 21.63 -7.88
N ARG A 61 1.34 20.69 -7.71
CA ARG A 61 1.38 19.83 -6.52
C ARG A 61 1.65 20.69 -5.29
N ALA A 62 0.83 20.54 -4.26
CA ALA A 62 1.04 21.18 -2.97
C ALA A 62 2.30 20.61 -2.28
N GLU A 63 2.91 21.41 -1.41
CA GLU A 63 4.08 20.99 -0.64
C GLU A 63 3.76 19.83 0.31
N LYS A 64 2.56 19.83 0.88
CA LYS A 64 2.07 18.74 1.76
C LYS A 64 0.85 18.09 1.14
N GLY A 65 0.88 16.76 1.11
CA GLY A 65 -0.24 15.93 0.72
C GLY A 65 -1.14 15.55 1.89
N ILE A 66 -2.06 14.66 1.63
CA ILE A 66 -3.00 14.11 2.62
C ILE A 66 -2.36 12.91 3.33
N ASN A 67 -2.35 12.92 4.66
CA ASN A 67 -2.07 11.76 5.47
C ASN A 67 -3.35 10.92 5.64
N GLN A 68 -3.52 9.90 4.79
CA GLN A 68 -4.70 9.04 4.79
C GLN A 68 -4.83 8.23 6.10
N ILE A 69 -3.71 7.82 6.70
CA ILE A 69 -3.71 7.06 7.96
C ILE A 69 -4.20 7.95 9.12
N GLU A 70 -3.76 9.19 9.18
CA GLU A 70 -4.23 10.13 10.20
C GLU A 70 -5.73 10.40 10.08
N LEU A 71 -6.22 10.65 8.85
CA LEU A 71 -7.65 10.82 8.59
C LEU A 71 -8.46 9.59 8.96
N LEU A 72 -7.96 8.39 8.66
CA LEU A 72 -8.59 7.13 9.06
C LEU A 72 -8.70 7.03 10.58
N VAL A 73 -7.60 7.27 11.31
CA VAL A 73 -7.58 7.23 12.78
C VAL A 73 -8.57 8.23 13.37
N GLN A 74 -8.60 9.45 12.86
CA GLN A 74 -9.58 10.46 13.29
C GLN A 74 -11.02 10.02 13.01
N SER A 75 -11.28 9.48 11.83
CA SER A 75 -12.61 8.99 11.43
C SER A 75 -13.07 7.81 12.31
N LEU A 76 -12.19 6.87 12.61
CA LEU A 76 -12.47 5.77 13.54
C LEU A 76 -12.82 6.28 14.95
N LYS A 77 -12.16 7.36 15.42
CA LYS A 77 -12.43 7.97 16.73
C LYS A 77 -13.76 8.73 16.78
N THR A 78 -14.10 9.46 15.73
CA THR A 78 -15.24 10.40 15.73
C THR A 78 -16.50 9.81 15.13
N ASN A 79 -16.39 8.93 14.15
CA ASN A 79 -17.51 8.32 13.44
C ASN A 79 -17.22 6.87 13.06
N PRO A 80 -17.17 5.94 14.03
CA PRO A 80 -16.80 4.54 13.80
C PRO A 80 -17.75 3.80 12.85
N GLY A 81 -19.01 4.19 12.78
CA GLY A 81 -20.00 3.60 11.86
C GLY A 81 -19.87 4.06 10.40
N SER A 82 -18.88 4.89 10.06
CA SER A 82 -18.66 5.34 8.69
C SER A 82 -18.28 4.17 7.77
N ARG A 83 -18.79 4.20 6.55
CA ARG A 83 -18.39 3.27 5.47
C ARG A 83 -17.24 3.82 4.62
N ARG A 84 -16.58 4.89 5.08
CA ARG A 84 -15.50 5.60 4.38
C ARG A 84 -14.15 5.42 5.07
N HIS A 85 -14.01 4.40 5.89
CA HIS A 85 -12.74 4.01 6.50
C HIS A 85 -11.90 3.29 5.46
N ILE A 86 -11.31 4.05 4.54
CA ILE A 86 -10.58 3.53 3.38
C ILE A 86 -9.28 4.33 3.24
N PHE A 87 -8.20 3.66 2.85
CA PHE A 87 -7.03 4.31 2.29
C PHE A 87 -6.47 3.51 1.11
N GLU A 88 -5.79 4.21 0.21
CA GLU A 88 -5.36 3.71 -1.09
C GLU A 88 -3.85 3.81 -1.25
N GLY A 89 -3.27 2.80 -1.93
CA GLY A 89 -1.89 2.84 -2.39
C GLY A 89 -1.76 3.02 -3.91
N TRP A 90 -2.85 2.85 -4.66
CA TRP A 90 -2.84 2.86 -6.12
C TRP A 90 -3.14 4.26 -6.68
N ASN A 91 -2.09 5.04 -6.91
CA ASN A 91 -2.20 6.38 -7.50
C ASN A 91 -1.82 6.33 -8.98
N VAL A 92 -2.83 6.34 -9.85
CA VAL A 92 -2.65 6.23 -11.31
C VAL A 92 -1.73 7.33 -11.88
N ALA A 93 -1.73 8.51 -11.27
CA ALA A 93 -0.92 9.64 -11.74
C ALA A 93 0.59 9.50 -11.44
N GLU A 94 0.97 8.54 -10.61
CA GLU A 94 2.36 8.37 -10.15
C GLU A 94 2.90 6.94 -10.36
N LEU A 95 2.13 6.04 -11.02
CA LEU A 95 2.55 4.64 -11.22
C LEU A 95 3.83 4.51 -12.03
N ASP A 96 4.02 5.39 -13.00
CA ASP A 96 5.21 5.44 -13.86
C ASP A 96 6.47 5.96 -13.13
N GLN A 97 6.29 6.53 -11.94
CA GLN A 97 7.37 6.99 -11.07
C GLN A 97 7.72 5.98 -9.96
N MET A 98 7.11 4.81 -9.96
CA MET A 98 7.33 3.77 -8.96
C MET A 98 8.20 2.66 -9.54
N ALA A 99 9.17 2.18 -8.79
CA ALA A 99 9.97 1.01 -9.15
C ALA A 99 9.09 -0.22 -9.39
N LEU A 100 8.07 -0.39 -8.55
CA LEU A 100 7.04 -1.42 -8.70
C LEU A 100 5.69 -0.85 -8.26
N PRO A 101 4.66 -0.89 -9.13
CA PRO A 101 3.30 -0.51 -8.74
C PRO A 101 2.79 -1.31 -7.52
N PRO A 102 2.08 -0.67 -6.57
CA PRO A 102 1.67 -1.29 -5.32
C PRO A 102 0.84 -2.56 -5.53
N CYS A 103 1.22 -3.66 -4.86
CA CYS A 103 0.41 -4.88 -4.80
C CYS A 103 -0.79 -4.68 -3.86
N HIS A 104 -0.59 -4.06 -2.71
CA HIS A 104 -1.64 -3.67 -1.78
C HIS A 104 -2.31 -2.39 -2.29
N LYS A 105 -3.45 -2.56 -2.94
CA LYS A 105 -4.14 -1.45 -3.57
C LYS A 105 -4.96 -0.64 -2.57
N THR A 106 -5.92 -1.30 -1.90
CA THR A 106 -6.93 -0.67 -1.06
C THR A 106 -7.00 -1.37 0.29
N TYR A 107 -7.05 -0.61 1.35
CA TYR A 107 -7.49 -1.08 2.67
C TYR A 107 -8.84 -0.45 3.02
N GLN A 108 -9.78 -1.28 3.44
CA GLN A 108 -11.08 -0.84 3.94
C GLN A 108 -11.34 -1.44 5.31
N PHE A 109 -11.90 -0.63 6.22
CA PHE A 109 -12.20 -1.06 7.58
C PHE A 109 -13.67 -0.87 7.91
N HIS A 110 -14.17 -1.72 8.78
CA HIS A 110 -15.54 -1.70 9.25
C HIS A 110 -15.60 -1.91 10.76
N VAL A 111 -16.46 -1.15 11.43
CA VAL A 111 -16.71 -1.31 12.86
C VAL A 111 -18.15 -1.76 13.05
N ALA A 112 -18.32 -2.92 13.67
CA ALA A 112 -19.62 -3.45 14.09
C ALA A 112 -19.49 -4.00 15.51
N ASP A 113 -20.45 -3.71 16.37
CA ASP A 113 -20.53 -4.20 17.75
C ASP A 113 -19.24 -4.02 18.57
N GLY A 114 -18.54 -2.92 18.33
CA GLY A 114 -17.26 -2.61 18.99
C GLY A 114 -16.06 -3.41 18.47
N VAL A 115 -16.23 -4.14 17.37
CA VAL A 115 -15.18 -4.91 16.71
C VAL A 115 -14.73 -4.20 15.42
N LEU A 116 -13.42 -4.03 15.25
CA LEU A 116 -12.81 -3.52 14.00
C LEU A 116 -12.37 -4.70 13.14
N SER A 117 -12.91 -4.77 11.95
CA SER A 117 -12.47 -5.67 10.88
C SER A 117 -11.84 -4.89 9.73
N GLY A 118 -11.00 -5.55 8.94
CA GLY A 118 -10.34 -4.95 7.78
C GLY A 118 -10.35 -5.87 6.56
N LEU A 119 -10.44 -5.25 5.41
CA LEU A 119 -10.32 -5.86 4.10
C LEU A 119 -9.07 -5.28 3.42
N LEU A 120 -8.21 -6.14 2.90
CA LEU A 120 -7.12 -5.75 2.00
C LEU A 120 -7.41 -6.27 0.60
N PHE A 121 -7.46 -5.36 -0.36
CA PHE A 121 -7.46 -5.69 -1.78
C PHE A 121 -6.03 -5.67 -2.32
N GLN A 122 -5.57 -6.82 -2.81
CA GLN A 122 -4.29 -6.96 -3.51
C GLN A 122 -4.51 -7.25 -4.99
N ARG A 123 -3.81 -6.52 -5.88
CA ARG A 123 -3.82 -6.80 -7.33
C ARG A 123 -2.96 -8.00 -7.71
N SER A 124 -2.01 -8.34 -6.85
CA SER A 124 -1.05 -9.44 -7.05
C SER A 124 -0.53 -9.90 -5.71
N CYS A 125 -0.32 -11.18 -5.57
CA CYS A 125 0.22 -11.79 -4.36
C CYS A 125 1.09 -13.00 -4.72
N ASP A 126 2.29 -13.05 -4.18
CA ASP A 126 3.09 -14.26 -4.16
C ASP A 126 2.62 -15.16 -3.01
N LEU A 127 1.98 -16.27 -3.35
CA LEU A 127 1.42 -17.20 -2.36
C LEU A 127 2.49 -17.95 -1.58
N GLY A 128 3.66 -18.17 -2.16
CA GLY A 128 4.75 -18.92 -1.54
C GLY A 128 5.55 -18.10 -0.54
N LEU A 129 5.91 -16.89 -0.90
CA LEU A 129 6.79 -16.03 -0.12
C LEU A 129 6.09 -14.86 0.54
N GLY A 130 5.16 -14.19 -0.17
CA GLY A 130 4.59 -12.93 0.25
C GLY A 130 3.31 -13.04 1.08
N PHE A 131 2.46 -14.02 0.80
CA PHE A 131 1.10 -14.11 1.38
C PHE A 131 1.10 -14.09 2.90
N GLY A 132 1.90 -14.93 3.55
CA GLY A 132 1.96 -15.00 5.00
C GLY A 132 2.35 -13.67 5.66
N PHE A 133 3.32 -12.96 5.07
CA PHE A 133 3.73 -11.63 5.54
C PHE A 133 2.65 -10.58 5.29
N ASN A 134 1.94 -10.65 4.18
CA ASN A 134 0.87 -9.71 3.85
C ASN A 134 -0.31 -9.84 4.81
N VAL A 135 -0.72 -11.09 5.13
CA VAL A 135 -1.76 -11.36 6.13
C VAL A 135 -1.33 -10.89 7.52
N PHE A 136 -0.09 -11.18 7.91
CA PHE A 136 0.47 -10.72 9.18
C PHE A 136 0.47 -9.19 9.27
N ALA A 137 0.96 -8.49 8.25
CA ALA A 137 1.01 -7.04 8.21
C ALA A 137 -0.39 -6.41 8.28
N ALA A 138 -1.36 -6.95 7.54
CA ALA A 138 -2.75 -6.50 7.58
C ALA A 138 -3.38 -6.71 8.97
N SER A 139 -3.16 -7.87 9.58
CA SER A 139 -3.65 -8.19 10.93
C SER A 139 -3.04 -7.28 11.99
N MET A 140 -1.74 -7.00 11.91
CA MET A 140 -1.07 -6.06 12.80
C MET A 140 -1.62 -4.64 12.64
N LEU A 141 -1.86 -4.19 11.40
CA LEU A 141 -2.45 -2.88 11.16
C LEU A 141 -3.85 -2.75 11.78
N ILE A 142 -4.71 -3.77 11.63
CA ILE A 142 -6.03 -3.80 12.26
C ILE A 142 -5.91 -3.68 13.79
N ARG A 143 -5.01 -4.43 14.41
CA ARG A 143 -4.75 -4.36 15.86
C ARG A 143 -4.27 -2.98 16.32
N MET A 144 -3.34 -2.38 15.58
CA MET A 144 -2.83 -1.04 15.87
C MET A 144 -3.93 0.01 15.77
N LEU A 145 -4.78 -0.08 14.75
CA LEU A 145 -5.92 0.84 14.56
C LEU A 145 -6.99 0.64 15.64
N ALA A 146 -7.28 -0.60 16.04
CA ALA A 146 -8.24 -0.89 17.11
C ALA A 146 -7.81 -0.27 18.45
N GLN A 147 -6.51 -0.22 18.75
CA GLN A 147 -5.96 0.40 19.96
C GLN A 147 -6.15 1.93 20.04
N GLN A 148 -6.34 2.60 18.89
CA GLN A 148 -6.55 4.06 18.86
C GLN A 148 -7.90 4.48 19.45
N ARG A 149 -8.81 3.53 19.62
CA ARG A 149 -10.06 3.61 20.35
C ARG A 149 -10.24 2.30 21.11
N PRO A 150 -11.02 2.22 22.22
CA PRO A 150 -11.28 0.94 22.87
C PRO A 150 -12.21 0.06 22.01
N LEU A 151 -11.71 -0.33 20.85
CA LEU A 151 -12.28 -1.32 19.94
C LEU A 151 -11.52 -2.63 20.12
N ARG A 152 -12.20 -3.76 19.97
CA ARG A 152 -11.54 -5.04 19.80
C ARG A 152 -11.15 -5.22 18.34
N ALA A 153 -9.96 -5.72 18.09
CA ALA A 153 -9.64 -6.22 16.74
C ALA A 153 -10.41 -7.52 16.50
N ALA A 154 -10.86 -7.75 15.27
CA ALA A 154 -11.52 -9.02 14.93
C ALA A 154 -10.65 -10.25 15.22
N CYS A 155 -9.34 -10.04 15.32
CA CYS A 155 -8.36 -11.08 15.64
C CYS A 155 -8.16 -11.37 17.14
N ASP A 156 -8.84 -10.68 18.04
CA ASP A 156 -8.67 -10.89 19.48
C ASP A 156 -9.70 -11.87 20.06
N ASN A 157 -10.49 -12.54 19.24
CA ASN A 157 -11.50 -13.47 19.66
C ASN A 157 -10.89 -14.82 20.03
N ASP A 158 -11.17 -15.22 21.29
CA ASP A 158 -10.95 -16.53 21.84
C ASP A 158 -11.77 -17.58 21.03
N GLU A 159 -11.08 -18.54 20.46
CA GLU A 159 -11.48 -19.89 20.00
C GLU A 159 -12.69 -20.13 19.08
N ARG A 160 -13.60 -19.18 18.74
CA ARG A 160 -14.82 -19.55 17.98
C ARG A 160 -15.13 -18.76 16.71
N ASP A 161 -14.49 -17.62 16.45
CA ASP A 161 -14.72 -16.86 15.25
C ASP A 161 -13.40 -16.49 14.56
N SER A 162 -13.02 -17.35 13.63
CA SER A 162 -11.76 -17.30 12.88
C SER A 162 -11.76 -16.32 11.69
N ALA A 163 -12.38 -15.17 11.81
CA ALA A 163 -12.33 -14.13 10.78
C ALA A 163 -11.53 -12.90 11.23
N CYS A 164 -10.24 -13.11 11.45
CA CYS A 164 -9.34 -12.08 11.98
C CYS A 164 -8.95 -11.00 10.98
N ALA A 165 -8.89 -11.34 9.71
CA ALA A 165 -8.72 -10.42 8.61
C ALA A 165 -9.29 -11.09 7.35
N GLN A 166 -10.27 -10.47 6.74
CA GLN A 166 -10.67 -10.87 5.40
C GLN A 166 -9.69 -10.24 4.42
N VAL A 167 -8.71 -11.01 3.98
CA VAL A 167 -7.85 -10.62 2.88
C VAL A 167 -8.53 -11.09 1.61
N LEU A 168 -9.25 -10.21 0.92
CA LEU A 168 -9.75 -10.49 -0.41
C LEU A 168 -8.58 -10.39 -1.38
N LEU A 169 -8.03 -11.53 -1.74
CA LEU A 169 -7.07 -11.63 -2.82
C LEU A 169 -7.82 -11.69 -4.14
N VAL A 170 -7.78 -10.62 -4.91
CA VAL A 170 -8.02 -10.71 -6.34
C VAL A 170 -6.65 -10.90 -6.97
N ALA A 171 -6.19 -12.14 -7.00
CA ALA A 171 -4.98 -12.50 -7.71
C ALA A 171 -5.33 -12.61 -9.20
N ASP A 172 -4.79 -11.71 -10.02
CA ASP A 172 -4.67 -11.97 -11.44
C ASP A 172 -3.50 -12.95 -11.63
N THR A 173 -3.84 -14.22 -11.81
CA THR A 173 -2.87 -15.28 -12.13
C THR A 173 -2.55 -15.25 -13.62
N ALA A 174 -1.99 -14.17 -14.10
CA ALA A 174 -1.43 -14.12 -15.45
C ALA A 174 -0.03 -14.75 -15.48
N VAL A 175 0.06 -16.05 -15.24
CA VAL A 175 1.17 -16.87 -15.74
C VAL A 175 0.59 -18.22 -16.17
N GLY A 176 0.33 -18.36 -17.46
CA GLY A 176 0.31 -19.61 -18.23
C GLY A 176 -0.36 -20.81 -17.58
N GLY A 177 -1.70 -20.89 -17.62
CA GLY A 177 -2.44 -22.07 -17.23
C GLY A 177 -3.69 -21.72 -16.47
N GLU A 178 -4.84 -22.02 -17.07
CA GLU A 178 -6.18 -21.88 -16.47
C GLU A 178 -6.24 -22.56 -15.09
N GLN A 179 -6.21 -21.76 -14.04
CA GLN A 179 -6.71 -22.14 -12.72
C GLN A 179 -7.49 -20.95 -12.16
N GLU A 180 -8.82 -21.05 -12.22
CA GLU A 180 -9.71 -20.22 -11.43
C GLU A 180 -9.39 -20.45 -9.95
N VAL A 181 -8.87 -19.43 -9.28
CA VAL A 181 -8.78 -19.43 -7.82
C VAL A 181 -10.07 -18.79 -7.31
N GLU A 182 -11.01 -19.61 -6.87
CA GLU A 182 -12.14 -19.11 -6.08
C GLU A 182 -11.64 -18.35 -4.87
N ALA A 183 -12.13 -17.14 -4.67
CA ALA A 183 -11.86 -16.34 -3.49
C ALA A 183 -12.44 -17.04 -2.25
N GLY A 184 -11.59 -17.73 -1.53
CA GLY A 184 -11.93 -18.32 -0.24
C GLY A 184 -11.90 -17.25 0.85
N LEU A 185 -12.98 -17.17 1.62
CA LEU A 185 -13.01 -16.49 2.90
C LEU A 185 -12.15 -17.29 3.89
N PHE A 186 -11.10 -16.69 4.42
CA PHE A 186 -10.30 -17.23 5.51
C PHE A 186 -10.42 -16.38 6.76
#